data_39772958fd72b04bc1864803de1aa980
#
_entry.id   39772958fd72b04bc1864803de1aa980
#
_cell.length_a   1.000
_cell.length_b   1.000
_cell.length_c   1.000
_cell.angle_alpha   90.00
_cell.angle_beta   90.00
_cell.angle_gamma   90.00
#
_symmetry.space_group_name_H-M   'P 1'
#
loop_
_entity.id
_entity.type
_entity.pdbx_description
1 polymer ?
#
loop_
_entity_poly.entity_id
_entity_poly.type
_entity_poly.pdbx_seq_one_letter_code
_entity_poly.pdbx_strand_id
1 'polypeptide(L)'
;MDKKELRKKYKSLRQTLSEKEIEDKSLAIANQLIQMKIWDKLYYHLFLTIAEQKEIDTEFILQVLAGKDKEIVLSKCEFSTLGMIHYLLTDNTKIKKNSYNVPEPIDGIEVPDAKID
;
A
#
# COMPACT_ATOMS: atom_id res chain seq x y z
N MET A 1 22.28 -1.91 16.07
CA MET A 1 20.94 -2.52 15.96
C MET A 1 20.73 -2.95 14.51
N ASP A 2 20.42 -4.22 14.26
CA ASP A 2 20.21 -4.73 12.90
C ASP A 2 18.77 -4.53 12.42
N LYS A 3 18.50 -4.89 11.17
CA LYS A 3 17.18 -4.75 10.56
C LYS A 3 16.10 -5.51 11.32
N LYS A 4 16.40 -6.72 11.77
CA LYS A 4 15.45 -7.58 12.47
C LYS A 4 15.04 -6.96 13.80
N GLU A 5 15.99 -6.44 14.55
CA GLU A 5 15.74 -5.77 15.82
C GLU A 5 14.94 -4.49 15.64
N LEU A 6 15.26 -3.69 14.61
CA LEU A 6 14.50 -2.47 14.28
C LEU A 6 13.07 -2.79 13.91
N ARG A 7 12.84 -3.79 13.09
CA ARG A 7 11.48 -4.20 12.71
C ARG A 7 10.66 -4.64 13.93
N LYS A 8 11.29 -5.41 14.81
CA LYS A 8 10.63 -5.88 16.03
C LYS A 8 10.27 -4.71 16.94
N LYS A 9 11.20 -3.77 17.12
CA LYS A 9 11.00 -2.58 17.96
C LYS A 9 9.83 -1.74 17.46
N TYR A 10 9.83 -1.38 16.18
CA TYR A 10 8.79 -0.52 15.61
C TYR A 10 7.45 -1.22 15.47
N LYS A 11 7.45 -2.52 15.22
CA LYS A 11 6.23 -3.30 15.24
C LYS A 11 5.58 -3.28 16.62
N SER A 12 6.38 -3.44 17.69
CA SER A 12 5.89 -3.36 19.07
C SER A 12 5.34 -1.97 19.38
N LEU A 13 6.03 -0.91 18.94
CA LEU A 13 5.58 0.46 19.13
C LEU A 13 4.24 0.71 18.42
N ARG A 14 4.07 0.20 17.19
CA ARG A 14 2.82 0.34 16.46
C ARG A 14 1.66 -0.34 17.18
N GLN A 15 1.88 -1.48 17.83
CA GLN A 15 0.84 -2.21 18.54
C GLN A 15 0.27 -1.43 19.73
N THR A 16 0.95 -0.40 20.19
CA THR A 16 0.45 0.47 21.26
C THR A 16 -0.51 1.55 20.77
N LEU A 17 -0.63 1.73 19.46
CA LEU A 17 -1.49 2.77 18.89
C LEU A 17 -2.96 2.33 18.88
N SER A 18 -3.86 3.28 19.15
CA SER A 18 -5.30 3.06 18.97
C SER A 18 -5.67 3.21 17.51
N GLU A 19 -6.86 2.73 17.14
CA GLU A 19 -7.39 2.90 15.78
C GLU A 19 -7.50 4.37 15.39
N LYS A 20 -7.92 5.21 16.32
CA LYS A 20 -8.03 6.66 16.09
C LYS A 20 -6.67 7.28 15.84
N GLU A 21 -5.65 6.89 16.63
CA GLU A 21 -4.29 7.39 16.44
C GLU A 21 -3.73 7.00 15.08
N ILE A 22 -3.98 5.77 14.62
CA ILE A 22 -3.57 5.30 13.29
C ILE A 22 -4.28 6.11 12.22
N GLU A 23 -5.58 6.34 12.36
CA GLU A 23 -6.36 7.15 11.42
C GLU A 23 -5.82 8.57 11.34
N ASP A 24 -5.60 9.22 12.48
CA ASP A 24 -5.10 10.60 12.54
C ASP A 24 -3.71 10.71 11.91
N LYS A 25 -2.82 9.76 12.20
CA LYS A 25 -1.47 9.75 11.64
C LYS A 25 -1.48 9.46 10.14
N SER A 26 -2.36 8.55 9.70
CA SER A 26 -2.50 8.21 8.27
C SER A 26 -3.02 9.40 7.49
N LEU A 27 -3.99 10.12 8.03
CA LEU A 27 -4.52 11.32 7.41
C LEU A 27 -3.45 12.42 7.35
N ALA A 28 -2.66 12.58 8.40
CA ALA A 28 -1.56 13.55 8.44
C ALA A 28 -0.52 13.24 7.36
N ILE A 29 -0.17 11.98 7.17
CA ILE A 29 0.77 11.56 6.11
C ILE A 29 0.19 11.85 4.73
N ALA A 30 -1.08 11.54 4.50
CA ALA A 30 -1.73 11.82 3.23
C ALA A 30 -1.75 13.32 2.92
N ASN A 31 -2.01 14.15 3.93
CA ASN A 31 -1.98 15.61 3.78
C ASN A 31 -0.58 16.13 3.44
N GLN A 32 0.47 15.54 4.03
CA GLN A 32 1.85 15.87 3.69
C GLN A 32 2.17 15.50 2.25
N LEU A 33 1.72 14.34 1.79
CA LEU A 33 1.93 13.88 0.43
C LEU A 33 1.30 14.81 -0.60
N ILE A 34 0.14 15.39 -0.30
CA ILE A 34 -0.54 16.34 -1.20
C ILE A 34 0.37 17.53 -1.52
N GLN A 35 1.19 17.97 -0.57
CA GLN A 35 2.08 19.12 -0.71
C GLN A 35 3.40 18.79 -1.41
N MET A 36 3.72 17.53 -1.61
CA MET A 36 4.95 17.10 -2.28
C MET A 36 4.81 17.18 -3.79
N LYS A 37 5.94 17.40 -4.48
CA LYS A 37 5.97 17.51 -5.95
C LYS A 37 6.17 16.14 -6.60
N ILE A 38 5.21 15.22 -6.37
CA ILE A 38 5.28 13.84 -6.87
C ILE A 38 4.09 13.46 -7.75
N TRP A 39 3.24 14.41 -8.11
CA TRP A 39 1.96 14.14 -8.77
C TRP A 39 2.00 14.30 -10.29
N ASP A 40 3.20 14.35 -10.88
CA ASP A 40 3.40 14.48 -12.32
C ASP A 40 3.39 13.15 -13.07
N LYS A 41 3.35 12.05 -12.34
CA LYS A 41 3.29 10.70 -12.92
C LYS A 41 1.85 10.23 -13.08
N LEU A 42 1.65 9.13 -13.79
CA LEU A 42 0.33 8.55 -13.99
C LEU A 42 0.09 7.30 -13.14
N TYR A 43 1.07 6.40 -13.08
CA TYR A 43 0.96 5.14 -12.36
C TYR A 43 1.65 5.22 -11.00
N TYR A 44 0.93 4.85 -9.94
CA TYR A 44 1.45 4.86 -8.57
C TYR A 44 1.28 3.48 -7.95
N HIS A 45 2.39 2.91 -7.51
CA HIS A 45 2.39 1.64 -6.80
C HIS A 45 2.12 1.88 -5.33
N LEU A 46 1.13 1.19 -4.78
CA LEU A 46 0.71 1.35 -3.40
C LEU A 46 0.48 -0.02 -2.77
N PHE A 47 0.73 -0.13 -1.48
CA PHE A 47 0.40 -1.34 -0.75
C PHE A 47 -0.95 -1.19 -0.05
N LEU A 48 -1.61 -2.33 0.20
CA LEU A 48 -2.83 -2.36 1.00
C LEU A 48 -2.48 -2.59 2.47
N THR A 49 -3.18 -1.90 3.35
CA THR A 49 -2.92 -1.95 4.78
C THR A 49 -3.26 -3.30 5.38
N ILE A 50 -2.35 -3.83 6.20
CA ILE A 50 -2.63 -4.97 7.07
C ILE A 50 -3.09 -4.39 8.42
N ALA A 51 -4.39 -4.34 8.66
CA ALA A 51 -4.96 -3.70 9.83
C ALA A 51 -4.47 -4.32 11.14
N GLU A 52 -4.30 -5.63 11.18
CA GLU A 52 -3.83 -6.37 12.35
C GLU A 52 -2.40 -6.00 12.73
N GLN A 53 -1.61 -5.47 11.79
CA GLN A 53 -0.24 -5.00 12.02
C GLN A 53 -0.20 -3.52 12.43
N LYS A 54 -1.34 -2.87 12.50
CA LYS A 54 -1.47 -1.43 12.80
C LYS A 54 -0.60 -0.56 11.90
N GLU A 55 -0.58 -0.90 10.63
CA GLU A 55 0.11 -0.12 9.61
C GLU A 55 -0.63 1.17 9.29
N ILE A 56 0.06 2.09 8.62
CA ILE A 56 -0.57 3.30 8.08
C ILE A 56 -1.76 2.89 7.22
N ASP A 57 -2.90 3.55 7.41
CA ASP A 57 -4.07 3.32 6.56
C ASP A 57 -3.87 4.04 5.22
N THR A 58 -3.60 3.27 4.17
CA THR A 58 -3.36 3.80 2.84
C THR A 58 -4.64 4.23 2.11
N GLU A 59 -5.80 4.00 2.70
CA GLU A 59 -7.08 4.41 2.12
C GLU A 59 -7.13 5.92 1.81
N PHE A 60 -6.55 6.74 2.69
CA PHE A 60 -6.48 8.18 2.48
C PHE A 60 -5.65 8.55 1.25
N ILE A 61 -4.56 7.82 1.03
CA ILE A 61 -3.68 8.01 -0.14
C ILE A 61 -4.41 7.56 -1.40
N LEU A 62 -5.16 6.45 -1.34
CA LEU A 62 -6.00 6.00 -2.45
C LEU A 62 -6.99 7.06 -2.87
N GLN A 63 -7.63 7.73 -1.92
CA GLN A 63 -8.59 8.80 -2.19
C GLN A 63 -7.92 10.00 -2.86
N VAL A 64 -6.71 10.36 -2.43
CA VAL A 64 -5.93 11.45 -3.06
C VAL A 64 -5.62 11.11 -4.51
N LEU A 65 -5.14 9.90 -4.76
CA LEU A 65 -4.79 9.46 -6.12
C LEU A 65 -6.02 9.41 -7.02
N ALA A 66 -7.13 8.90 -6.53
CA ALA A 66 -8.40 8.88 -7.27
C ALA A 66 -8.88 10.29 -7.61
N GLY A 67 -8.77 11.22 -6.66
CA GLY A 67 -9.15 12.62 -6.87
C GLY A 67 -8.26 13.35 -7.88
N LYS A 68 -7.04 12.85 -8.12
CA LYS A 68 -6.11 13.40 -9.10
C LYS A 68 -6.15 12.64 -10.43
N ASP A 69 -7.07 11.70 -10.59
CA ASP A 69 -7.22 10.86 -11.78
C ASP A 69 -5.97 10.05 -12.10
N LYS A 70 -5.27 9.57 -11.05
CA LYS A 70 -4.08 8.75 -11.20
C LYS A 70 -4.46 7.27 -11.23
N GLU A 71 -3.59 6.46 -11.85
CA GLU A 71 -3.74 5.02 -11.90
C GLU A 71 -3.01 4.38 -10.72
N ILE A 72 -3.67 3.47 -10.03
CA ILE A 72 -3.14 2.81 -8.83
C ILE A 72 -2.78 1.38 -9.17
N VAL A 73 -1.59 0.95 -8.79
CA VAL A 73 -1.05 -0.38 -9.06
C VAL A 73 -0.86 -1.13 -7.75
N LEU A 74 -1.37 -2.35 -7.69
CA LEU A 74 -1.17 -3.26 -6.58
C LEU A 74 -0.32 -4.44 -7.04
N SER A 75 0.42 -5.05 -6.12
CA SER A 75 1.31 -6.17 -6.45
C SER A 75 0.84 -7.46 -5.81
N LYS A 76 1.03 -8.56 -6.55
CA LYS A 76 0.83 -9.91 -6.07
C LYS A 76 2.17 -10.64 -6.09
N CYS A 77 2.51 -11.28 -4.97
CA CYS A 77 3.74 -12.06 -4.87
C CYS A 77 3.61 -13.40 -5.60
N GLU A 78 4.60 -13.73 -6.43
CA GLU A 78 4.76 -15.04 -7.04
C GLU A 78 5.75 -15.86 -6.22
N PHE A 79 5.23 -16.66 -5.29
CA PHE A 79 6.10 -17.38 -4.35
C PHE A 79 6.99 -18.43 -5.03
N SER A 80 6.56 -18.97 -6.16
CA SER A 80 7.33 -19.97 -6.91
C SER A 80 8.56 -19.37 -7.61
N THR A 81 8.49 -18.09 -8.02
CA THR A 81 9.55 -17.42 -8.78
C THR A 81 10.22 -16.30 -7.98
N LEU A 82 9.72 -16.01 -6.77
CA LEU A 82 10.15 -14.89 -5.92
C LEU A 82 9.99 -13.52 -6.60
N GLY A 83 9.18 -13.46 -7.66
CA GLY A 83 8.87 -12.23 -8.36
C GLY A 83 7.55 -11.62 -7.91
N MET A 84 7.17 -10.54 -8.56
CA MET A 84 5.90 -9.88 -8.31
C MET A 84 5.20 -9.57 -9.63
N ILE A 85 3.87 -9.70 -9.64
CA ILE A 85 3.02 -9.29 -10.75
C ILE A 85 2.25 -8.06 -10.29
N HIS A 86 2.19 -7.03 -11.12
CA HIS A 86 1.51 -5.78 -10.82
C HIS A 86 0.19 -5.70 -11.57
N TYR A 87 -0.86 -5.35 -10.87
CA TYR A 87 -2.20 -5.22 -11.42
C TYR A 87 -2.76 -3.82 -11.19
N LEU A 88 -3.52 -3.34 -12.17
CA LEU A 88 -4.24 -2.08 -12.05
C LEU A 88 -5.40 -2.24 -11.05
N LEU A 89 -5.51 -1.31 -10.11
CA LEU A 89 -6.65 -1.28 -9.18
C LEU A 89 -7.85 -0.63 -9.88
N THR A 90 -8.93 -1.40 -9.99
CA THR A 90 -10.19 -0.93 -10.56
C THR A 90 -11.33 -1.29 -9.60
N ASP A 91 -12.54 -0.81 -9.90
CA ASP A 91 -13.72 -1.16 -9.10
C ASP A 91 -14.02 -2.66 -9.11
N ASN A 92 -13.51 -3.38 -10.12
CA ASN A 92 -13.74 -4.81 -10.28
C ASN A 92 -12.59 -5.67 -9.77
N THR A 93 -11.53 -5.06 -9.24
CA THR A 93 -10.37 -5.80 -8.73
C THR A 93 -10.76 -6.60 -7.48
N LYS A 94 -10.52 -7.90 -7.52
CA LYS A 94 -10.76 -8.79 -6.37
C LYS A 94 -9.51 -8.87 -5.52
N ILE A 95 -9.68 -8.61 -4.22
CA ILE A 95 -8.60 -8.62 -3.24
C ILE A 95 -8.80 -9.81 -2.31
N LYS A 96 -7.72 -10.53 -2.03
CA LYS A 96 -7.73 -11.67 -1.10
C LYS A 96 -6.43 -11.68 -0.31
N LYS A 97 -6.47 -12.07 0.95
CA LYS A 97 -5.27 -12.23 1.76
C LYS A 97 -4.52 -13.49 1.31
N ASN A 98 -3.20 -13.37 1.14
CA ASN A 98 -2.33 -14.49 0.79
C ASN A 98 -1.99 -15.32 2.03
N SER A 99 -1.10 -16.31 1.89
CA SER A 99 -0.68 -17.20 2.98
C SER A 99 0.03 -16.47 4.13
N TYR A 100 0.52 -15.26 3.88
CA TYR A 100 1.16 -14.41 4.89
C TYR A 100 0.22 -13.33 5.43
N ASN A 101 -1.08 -13.47 5.14
CA ASN A 101 -2.12 -12.54 5.60
C ASN A 101 -2.01 -11.14 4.99
N VAL A 102 -1.36 -11.02 3.86
CA VAL A 102 -1.20 -9.75 3.14
C VAL A 102 -2.28 -9.62 2.07
N PRO A 103 -3.08 -8.53 2.08
CA PRO A 103 -4.05 -8.30 1.01
C PRO A 103 -3.35 -8.09 -0.33
N GLU A 104 -3.81 -8.78 -1.36
CA GLU A 104 -3.26 -8.62 -2.70
C GLU A 104 -4.32 -8.92 -3.76
N PRO A 105 -4.18 -8.39 -4.99
CA PRO A 105 -5.13 -8.68 -6.06
C PRO A 105 -4.98 -10.14 -6.51
N ILE A 106 -6.11 -10.78 -6.84
CA ILE A 106 -6.11 -12.16 -7.32
C ILE A 106 -5.74 -12.19 -8.81
N ASP A 107 -6.38 -11.34 -9.57
CA ASP A 107 -6.19 -11.20 -11.02
C ASP A 107 -6.59 -9.78 -11.43
N GLY A 108 -6.47 -9.47 -12.71
CA GLY A 108 -6.89 -8.19 -13.23
C GLY A 108 -6.09 -7.76 -14.45
N ILE A 109 -6.03 -6.46 -14.67
CA ILE A 109 -5.26 -5.87 -15.76
C ILE A 109 -3.81 -5.74 -15.32
N GLU A 110 -2.93 -6.53 -15.94
CA GLU A 110 -1.51 -6.53 -15.60
C GLU A 110 -0.84 -5.24 -16.10
N VAL A 111 0.03 -4.67 -15.25
CA VAL A 111 0.81 -3.47 -15.58
C VAL A 111 2.28 -3.85 -15.63
N PRO A 112 2.95 -3.70 -16.79
CA PRO A 112 4.39 -3.98 -16.88
C PRO A 112 5.21 -3.05 -15.99
N ASP A 113 6.30 -3.56 -15.42
CA ASP A 113 7.20 -2.79 -14.55
C ASP A 113 7.63 -1.47 -15.17
N ALA A 114 7.87 -1.45 -16.48
CA ALA A 114 8.33 -0.27 -17.21
C ALA A 114 7.33 0.89 -17.18
N LYS A 115 6.05 0.63 -16.90
CA LYS A 115 5.00 1.65 -16.86
C LYS A 115 4.80 2.23 -15.46
N ILE A 116 5.40 1.63 -14.44
CA ILE A 116 5.28 2.12 -13.07
C ILE A 116 6.34 3.19 -12.84
N ASP A 117 5.89 4.34 -12.43
CA ASP A 117 6.75 5.51 -12.21
C ASP A 117 7.31 5.60 -10.79
#